data_ef7a7087f95769b6ab75fba7e658a6b2
#
_entry.id   ef7a7087f95769b6ab75fba7e658a6b2
#
_cell.length_a   1.000
_cell.length_b   1.000
_cell.length_c   1.000
_cell.angle_alpha   90.00
_cell.angle_beta   90.00
_cell.angle_gamma   90.00
#
_symmetry.space_group_name_H-M   'P 1'
#
loop_
_entity.id
_entity.type
_entity.pdbx_description
1 polymer ?
#
loop_
_entity_poly.entity_id
_entity_poly.type
_entity_poly.pdbx_seq_one_letter_code
_entity_poly.pdbx_strand_id
1 'polypeptide(L)'
;MWAKQKGFTIVELLIVIVIIGILAAITIVAYNGIQQRAQTTAMSSDLAGAARHMELAKVDSTDESYPSSIPSDVKPSQGIVLQLAQTATNKTFCMNAYRSSPYMVSSFDSATKTTRPYLCSGATIGSAVGGSAPTAPRGVNLVADISTWATTGGVTYSSATNEFVFASAGNATSPLIRVDEPTSAVLKVESIVTTASPYHTPNSGVYFSSRYYGADGTTPATNSIGYTGNGNAQSIPVSSWTTRTWNTPAGPGVVYVQFVIKSSPSNYTSDNRIRSVTVVAN
;
A
#
# COMPACT_ATOMS: atom_id res chain seq x y z
N MET A 1 -39.51 -60.27 -0.29
CA MET A 1 -38.53 -59.86 -1.38
C MET A 1 -37.58 -58.85 -0.82
N TRP A 2 -36.32 -59.19 -0.63
CA TRP A 2 -35.30 -58.25 -0.16
C TRP A 2 -34.75 -57.53 -1.40
N ALA A 3 -34.90 -56.23 -1.45
CA ALA A 3 -34.32 -55.43 -2.51
C ALA A 3 -32.78 -55.46 -2.39
N LYS A 4 -32.08 -55.90 -3.45
CA LYS A 4 -30.61 -55.84 -3.52
C LYS A 4 -30.19 -54.37 -3.50
N GLN A 5 -29.61 -53.93 -2.40
CA GLN A 5 -28.97 -52.63 -2.32
C GLN A 5 -27.71 -52.64 -3.20
N LYS A 6 -27.65 -51.73 -4.16
CA LYS A 6 -26.46 -51.50 -4.97
C LYS A 6 -25.45 -50.73 -4.11
N GLY A 7 -24.27 -51.28 -3.90
CA GLY A 7 -23.17 -50.61 -3.21
C GLY A 7 -22.48 -49.61 -4.15
N PHE A 8 -21.90 -48.54 -3.57
CA PHE A 8 -21.06 -47.58 -4.30
C PHE A 8 -19.73 -48.23 -4.68
N THR A 9 -19.23 -47.87 -5.87
CA THR A 9 -17.88 -48.26 -6.30
C THR A 9 -16.83 -47.29 -5.71
N ILE A 10 -15.60 -47.78 -5.49
CA ILE A 10 -14.49 -46.94 -5.01
C ILE A 10 -14.21 -45.81 -5.98
N VAL A 11 -14.39 -46.04 -7.26
CA VAL A 11 -14.16 -45.05 -8.32
C VAL A 11 -15.20 -43.93 -8.26
N GLU A 12 -16.46 -44.19 -8.02
CA GLU A 12 -17.51 -43.19 -7.83
C GLU A 12 -17.20 -42.28 -6.63
N LEU A 13 -16.75 -42.87 -5.52
CA LEU A 13 -16.36 -42.08 -4.35
C LEU A 13 -15.12 -41.18 -4.67
N LEU A 14 -14.12 -41.73 -5.36
CA LEU A 14 -12.89 -41.02 -5.69
C LEU A 14 -13.14 -39.81 -6.61
N ILE A 15 -13.99 -39.98 -7.61
CA ILE A 15 -14.34 -38.86 -8.52
C ILE A 15 -15.03 -37.74 -7.75
N VAL A 16 -15.94 -38.08 -6.82
CA VAL A 16 -16.68 -37.08 -6.03
C VAL A 16 -15.74 -36.28 -5.15
N ILE A 17 -14.82 -36.92 -4.43
CA ILE A 17 -13.88 -36.19 -3.56
C ILE A 17 -12.91 -35.31 -4.34
N VAL A 18 -12.47 -35.72 -5.55
CA VAL A 18 -11.61 -34.91 -6.43
C VAL A 18 -12.36 -33.68 -6.93
N ILE A 19 -13.62 -33.84 -7.38
CA ILE A 19 -14.44 -32.71 -7.83
C ILE A 19 -14.69 -31.73 -6.68
N ILE A 20 -15.03 -32.21 -5.49
CA ILE A 20 -15.23 -31.37 -4.31
C ILE A 20 -13.92 -30.62 -3.97
N GLY A 21 -12.77 -31.29 -4.02
CA GLY A 21 -11.47 -30.68 -3.76
C GLY A 21 -11.15 -29.54 -4.73
N ILE A 22 -11.41 -29.71 -6.03
CA ILE A 22 -11.22 -28.68 -7.05
C ILE A 22 -12.17 -27.50 -6.83
N LEU A 23 -13.46 -27.77 -6.59
CA LEU A 23 -14.45 -26.73 -6.35
C LEU A 23 -14.12 -25.93 -5.07
N ALA A 24 -13.71 -26.59 -4.00
CA ALA A 24 -13.30 -25.94 -2.76
C ALA A 24 -12.09 -25.02 -2.98
N ALA A 25 -11.08 -25.45 -3.74
CA ALA A 25 -9.91 -24.64 -4.05
C ALA A 25 -10.28 -23.34 -4.79
N ILE A 26 -11.15 -23.41 -5.79
CA ILE A 26 -11.60 -22.25 -6.58
C ILE A 26 -12.45 -21.31 -5.72
N THR A 27 -13.35 -21.86 -4.88
CA THR A 27 -14.25 -21.04 -4.06
C THR A 27 -13.51 -20.24 -3.00
N ILE A 28 -12.45 -20.78 -2.38
CA ILE A 28 -11.64 -20.06 -1.37
C ILE A 28 -10.96 -18.85 -1.98
N VAL A 29 -10.36 -18.98 -3.17
CA VAL A 29 -9.68 -17.87 -3.84
C VAL A 29 -10.67 -16.77 -4.24
N ALA A 30 -11.81 -17.15 -4.83
CA ALA A 30 -12.86 -16.21 -5.21
C ALA A 30 -13.46 -15.48 -4.01
N TYR A 31 -13.68 -16.19 -2.90
CA TYR A 31 -14.26 -15.64 -1.68
C TYR A 31 -13.38 -14.55 -1.05
N ASN A 32 -12.07 -14.79 -0.97
CA ASN A 32 -11.12 -13.81 -0.43
C ASN A 32 -11.12 -12.51 -1.25
N GLY A 33 -11.19 -12.59 -2.57
CA GLY A 33 -11.26 -11.41 -3.45
C GLY A 33 -12.56 -10.62 -3.28
N ILE A 34 -13.69 -11.30 -3.10
CA ILE A 34 -14.99 -10.65 -2.84
C ILE A 34 -14.99 -9.96 -1.48
N GLN A 35 -14.46 -10.59 -0.45
CA GLN A 35 -14.36 -9.98 0.89
C GLN A 35 -13.51 -8.71 0.88
N GLN A 36 -12.36 -8.71 0.24
CA GLN A 36 -11.52 -7.51 0.14
C GLN A 36 -12.25 -6.36 -0.57
N ARG A 37 -12.93 -6.65 -1.68
CA ARG A 37 -13.73 -5.64 -2.40
C ARG A 37 -14.85 -5.07 -1.53
N ALA A 38 -15.58 -5.93 -0.82
CA ALA A 38 -16.65 -5.51 0.08
C ALA A 38 -16.12 -4.59 1.19
N GLN A 39 -14.99 -4.92 1.77
CA GLN A 39 -14.34 -4.13 2.82
C GLN A 39 -13.85 -2.78 2.29
N THR A 40 -13.20 -2.74 1.12
CA THR A 40 -12.78 -1.50 0.48
C THR A 40 -13.98 -0.60 0.18
N THR A 41 -15.07 -1.18 -0.31
CA THR A 41 -16.31 -0.45 -0.59
C THR A 41 -16.91 0.12 0.70
N ALA A 42 -16.95 -0.65 1.79
CA ALA A 42 -17.42 -0.18 3.08
C ALA A 42 -16.59 1.01 3.60
N MET A 43 -15.25 0.91 3.54
CA MET A 43 -14.35 2.02 3.91
C MET A 43 -14.60 3.27 3.06
N SER A 44 -14.76 3.11 1.75
CA SER A 44 -15.04 4.23 0.85
C SER A 44 -16.41 4.86 1.12
N SER A 45 -17.41 4.05 1.45
CA SER A 45 -18.74 4.52 1.82
C SER A 45 -18.73 5.30 3.13
N ASP A 46 -18.02 4.80 4.14
CA ASP A 46 -17.88 5.48 5.43
C ASP A 46 -17.13 6.81 5.29
N LEU A 47 -16.06 6.84 4.49
CA LEU A 47 -15.34 8.07 4.17
C LEU A 47 -16.24 9.09 3.46
N ALA A 48 -17.02 8.66 2.48
CA ALA A 48 -17.93 9.54 1.76
C ALA A 48 -19.08 10.03 2.65
N GLY A 49 -19.58 9.18 3.54
CA GLY A 49 -20.58 9.55 4.55
C GLY A 49 -20.04 10.60 5.50
N ALA A 50 -18.89 10.35 6.10
CA ALA A 50 -18.23 11.28 7.01
C ALA A 50 -17.87 12.60 6.32
N ALA A 51 -17.42 12.57 5.06
CA ALA A 51 -17.14 13.78 4.30
C ALA A 51 -18.38 14.67 4.13
N ARG A 52 -19.58 14.08 3.91
CA ARG A 52 -20.84 14.84 3.86
C ARG A 52 -21.15 15.52 5.19
N HIS A 53 -20.93 14.86 6.32
CA HIS A 53 -21.12 15.46 7.65
C HIS A 53 -20.12 16.61 7.88
N MET A 54 -18.89 16.48 7.41
CA MET A 54 -17.90 17.57 7.45
C MET A 54 -18.35 18.77 6.59
N GLU A 55 -18.90 18.54 5.39
CA GLU A 55 -19.42 19.61 4.53
C GLU A 55 -20.65 20.30 5.19
N LEU A 56 -21.56 19.55 5.80
CA LEU A 56 -22.70 20.13 6.52
C LEU A 56 -22.22 20.99 7.69
N ALA A 57 -21.31 20.47 8.51
CA ALA A 57 -20.76 21.21 9.65
C ALA A 57 -20.01 22.49 9.22
N LYS A 58 -19.40 22.50 8.03
CA LYS A 58 -18.81 23.70 7.45
C LYS A 58 -19.85 24.76 7.12
N VAL A 59 -21.00 24.36 6.56
CA VAL A 59 -22.10 25.31 6.23
C VAL A 59 -22.65 25.97 7.48
N ASP A 60 -22.68 25.24 8.61
CA ASP A 60 -23.15 25.76 9.89
C ASP A 60 -22.10 26.65 10.59
N SER A 61 -20.86 26.68 10.11
CA SER A 61 -19.81 27.50 10.69
C SER A 61 -19.84 28.94 10.13
N THR A 62 -19.58 29.92 10.99
CA THR A 62 -19.63 31.36 10.63
C THR A 62 -18.47 31.81 9.76
N ASP A 63 -17.37 31.06 9.71
CA ASP A 63 -16.14 31.34 8.98
C ASP A 63 -15.89 30.42 7.80
N GLU A 64 -16.89 29.58 7.46
CA GLU A 64 -16.81 28.60 6.37
C GLU A 64 -15.60 27.65 6.54
N SER A 65 -15.24 27.31 7.76
CA SER A 65 -14.19 26.39 8.07
C SER A 65 -14.72 24.97 8.39
N TYR A 66 -13.93 23.95 8.11
CA TYR A 66 -14.26 22.59 8.53
C TYR A 66 -14.00 22.43 10.03
N PRO A 67 -14.79 21.61 10.72
CA PRO A 67 -14.58 21.33 12.14
C PRO A 67 -13.23 20.65 12.37
N SER A 68 -12.66 20.89 13.56
CA SER A 68 -11.39 20.29 13.99
C SER A 68 -11.49 18.81 14.39
N SER A 69 -12.70 18.26 14.40
CA SER A 69 -12.96 16.86 14.71
C SER A 69 -14.08 16.33 13.81
N ILE A 70 -14.12 15.02 13.62
CA ILE A 70 -15.24 14.37 12.94
C ILE A 70 -16.48 14.55 13.79
N PRO A 71 -17.62 14.98 13.22
CA PRO A 71 -18.88 15.12 13.95
C PRO A 71 -19.29 13.84 14.69
N SER A 72 -19.85 13.96 15.89
CA SER A 72 -20.14 12.83 16.79
C SER A 72 -21.27 11.91 16.30
N ASP A 73 -22.07 12.36 15.36
CA ASP A 73 -23.15 11.61 14.71
C ASP A 73 -22.62 10.65 13.59
N VAL A 74 -21.37 10.82 13.17
CA VAL A 74 -20.72 9.91 12.24
C VAL A 74 -20.43 8.58 12.92
N LYS A 75 -20.99 7.50 12.40
CA LYS A 75 -20.78 6.14 12.90
C LYS A 75 -20.24 5.29 11.76
N PRO A 76 -18.93 4.96 11.79
CA PRO A 76 -18.35 4.07 10.79
C PRO A 76 -18.88 2.64 10.94
N SER A 77 -18.80 1.88 9.88
CA SER A 77 -19.14 0.47 9.86
C SER A 77 -18.28 -0.34 10.83
N GLN A 78 -18.78 -1.50 11.25
CA GLN A 78 -18.08 -2.33 12.23
C GLN A 78 -16.64 -2.68 11.80
N GLY A 79 -15.70 -2.42 12.70
CA GLY A 79 -14.27 -2.67 12.49
C GLY A 79 -13.56 -1.64 11.61
N ILE A 80 -14.24 -0.54 11.27
CA ILE A 80 -13.64 0.62 10.58
C ILE A 80 -13.45 1.75 11.59
N VAL A 81 -12.27 2.37 11.57
CA VAL A 81 -11.92 3.56 12.35
C VAL A 81 -11.67 4.69 11.38
N LEU A 82 -12.33 5.82 11.59
CA LEU A 82 -12.11 7.05 10.84
C LEU A 82 -11.25 8.01 11.66
N GLN A 83 -10.29 8.66 11.03
CA GLN A 83 -9.41 9.63 11.66
C GLN A 83 -9.26 10.85 10.77
N LEU A 84 -9.54 12.03 11.33
CA LEU A 84 -9.35 13.28 10.63
C LEU A 84 -7.85 13.63 10.58
N ALA A 85 -7.37 13.90 9.39
CA ALA A 85 -6.06 14.46 9.14
C ALA A 85 -6.25 15.85 8.55
N GLN A 86 -6.07 16.89 9.38
CA GLN A 86 -6.47 18.25 9.04
C GLN A 86 -5.29 19.08 8.53
N THR A 87 -5.54 19.94 7.56
CA THR A 87 -4.57 20.95 7.14
C THR A 87 -4.61 22.17 8.06
N ALA A 88 -3.50 22.87 8.20
CA ALA A 88 -3.36 24.02 9.11
C ALA A 88 -4.35 25.17 8.86
N THR A 89 -5.00 25.22 7.71
CA THR A 89 -5.90 26.31 7.31
C THR A 89 -7.38 26.04 7.53
N ASN A 90 -7.77 24.84 7.96
CA ASN A 90 -9.16 24.38 8.11
C ASN A 90 -10.08 24.62 6.87
N LYS A 91 -9.50 24.94 5.72
CA LYS A 91 -10.22 25.14 4.45
C LYS A 91 -10.33 23.85 3.62
N THR A 92 -9.48 22.88 3.93
CA THR A 92 -9.51 21.53 3.37
C THR A 92 -9.28 20.52 4.48
N PHE A 93 -9.73 19.30 4.30
CA PHE A 93 -9.42 18.19 5.18
C PHE A 93 -9.05 16.95 4.38
N CYS A 94 -8.30 16.08 5.01
CA CYS A 94 -8.11 14.71 4.57
C CYS A 94 -8.53 13.78 5.71
N MET A 95 -9.22 12.70 5.40
CA MET A 95 -9.71 11.76 6.38
C MET A 95 -9.20 10.37 6.06
N ASN A 96 -8.65 9.70 7.07
CA ASN A 96 -8.17 8.33 6.97
C ASN A 96 -9.22 7.36 7.49
N ALA A 97 -9.38 6.23 6.81
CA ALA A 97 -10.10 5.06 7.29
C ALA A 97 -9.11 3.91 7.49
N TYR A 98 -9.29 3.19 8.60
CA TYR A 98 -8.46 2.05 8.99
C TYR A 98 -9.33 0.85 9.28
N ARG A 99 -8.81 -0.33 8.97
CA ARG A 99 -9.32 -1.63 9.38
C ARG A 99 -8.16 -2.48 9.89
N SER A 100 -8.34 -3.18 11.02
CA SER A 100 -7.27 -3.95 11.66
C SER A 100 -7.09 -5.33 11.06
N SER A 101 -8.18 -5.99 10.62
CA SER A 101 -8.12 -7.38 10.17
C SER A 101 -9.10 -7.63 9.00
N PRO A 102 -8.57 -7.86 7.78
CA PRO A 102 -7.17 -7.63 7.40
C PRO A 102 -6.79 -6.14 7.54
N TYR A 103 -5.52 -5.85 7.72
CA TYR A 103 -5.08 -4.46 7.77
C TYR A 103 -5.29 -3.78 6.43
N MET A 104 -6.10 -2.75 6.44
CA MET A 104 -6.42 -1.96 5.25
C MET A 104 -6.46 -0.49 5.63
N VAL A 105 -6.05 0.35 4.70
CA VAL A 105 -6.12 1.80 4.84
C VAL A 105 -6.76 2.41 3.59
N SER A 106 -7.47 3.51 3.79
CA SER A 106 -8.00 4.33 2.72
C SER A 106 -8.06 5.77 3.19
N SER A 107 -8.07 6.74 2.30
CA SER A 107 -8.24 8.13 2.65
C SER A 107 -9.17 8.84 1.69
N PHE A 108 -9.81 9.90 2.17
CA PHE A 108 -10.59 10.83 1.38
C PHE A 108 -9.98 12.23 1.50
N ASP A 109 -9.73 12.86 0.36
CA ASP A 109 -9.17 14.21 0.28
C ASP A 109 -10.27 15.17 -0.21
N SER A 110 -10.62 16.16 0.61
CA SER A 110 -11.67 17.13 0.31
C SER A 110 -11.31 18.09 -0.82
N ALA A 111 -10.03 18.34 -1.06
CA ALA A 111 -9.58 19.23 -2.12
C ALA A 111 -9.76 18.60 -3.51
N THR A 112 -9.47 17.31 -3.63
CA THR A 112 -9.60 16.55 -4.89
C THR A 112 -10.92 15.78 -4.99
N LYS A 113 -11.66 15.64 -3.88
CA LYS A 113 -12.89 14.83 -3.73
C LYS A 113 -12.68 13.37 -4.15
N THR A 114 -11.49 12.84 -3.92
CA THR A 114 -11.12 11.47 -4.30
C THR A 114 -10.81 10.61 -3.09
N THR A 115 -11.17 9.33 -3.19
CA THR A 115 -10.74 8.28 -2.25
C THR A 115 -9.50 7.59 -2.78
N ARG A 116 -8.53 7.32 -1.90
CA ARG A 116 -7.24 6.73 -2.24
C ARG A 116 -6.93 5.54 -1.32
N PRO A 117 -6.24 4.50 -1.79
CA PRO A 117 -5.88 3.32 -0.98
C PRO A 117 -4.61 3.54 -0.14
N TYR A 118 -4.34 4.75 0.28
CA TYR A 118 -3.21 5.13 1.14
C TYR A 118 -3.62 6.28 2.07
N LEU A 119 -2.79 6.56 3.07
CA LEU A 119 -3.06 7.59 4.07
C LEU A 119 -2.85 9.01 3.54
N CYS A 120 -3.52 9.95 4.17
CA CYS A 120 -3.26 11.38 3.96
C CYS A 120 -1.82 11.72 4.36
N SER A 121 -1.12 12.47 3.51
CA SER A 121 0.22 12.97 3.80
C SER A 121 0.20 14.43 4.24
N GLY A 122 1.12 14.81 5.11
CA GLY A 122 1.36 16.21 5.47
C GLY A 122 0.28 16.87 6.34
N ALA A 123 -0.52 16.08 7.05
CA ALA A 123 -1.62 16.58 7.85
C ALA A 123 -1.46 16.21 9.32
N THR A 124 -1.84 17.13 10.22
CA THR A 124 -1.93 16.85 11.65
C THR A 124 -2.99 15.79 11.90
N ILE A 125 -2.66 14.76 12.66
CA ILE A 125 -3.58 13.68 12.99
C ILE A 125 -4.51 14.16 14.10
N GLY A 126 -5.82 14.21 13.81
CA GLY A 126 -6.87 14.59 14.74
C GLY A 126 -7.51 13.39 15.46
N SER A 127 -8.62 13.65 16.14
CA SER A 127 -9.40 12.64 16.86
C SER A 127 -9.90 11.52 15.95
N ALA A 128 -9.95 10.31 16.46
CA ALA A 128 -10.49 9.14 15.77
C ALA A 128 -11.92 8.84 16.22
N VAL A 129 -12.76 8.30 15.32
CA VAL A 129 -14.12 7.84 15.57
C VAL A 129 -14.24 6.37 15.17
N GLY A 130 -14.91 5.58 15.98
CA GLY A 130 -15.02 4.12 15.80
C GLY A 130 -13.97 3.32 16.57
N GLY A 131 -13.10 3.99 17.33
CA GLY A 131 -12.04 3.39 18.12
C GLY A 131 -10.69 4.09 17.93
N SER A 132 -9.63 3.51 18.46
CA SER A 132 -8.27 3.96 18.19
C SER A 132 -7.81 3.48 16.82
N ALA A 133 -7.11 4.35 16.09
CA ALA A 133 -6.49 3.93 14.83
C ALA A 133 -5.52 2.76 15.09
N PRO A 134 -5.65 1.65 14.37
CA PRO A 134 -4.81 0.49 14.60
C PRO A 134 -3.36 0.81 14.27
N THR A 135 -2.43 0.22 15.00
CA THR A 135 -1.01 0.24 14.65
C THR A 135 -0.76 -0.60 13.41
N ALA A 136 0.28 -0.25 12.65
CA ALA A 136 0.68 -1.05 11.50
C ALA A 136 1.13 -2.46 11.95
N PRO A 137 0.58 -3.52 11.36
CA PRO A 137 0.96 -4.88 11.73
C PRO A 137 2.41 -5.18 11.35
N ARG A 138 3.07 -6.04 12.14
CA ARG A 138 4.44 -6.50 11.87
C ARG A 138 4.44 -7.73 10.98
N GLY A 139 5.49 -7.89 10.17
CA GLY A 139 5.72 -9.08 9.37
C GLY A 139 4.77 -9.28 8.18
N VAL A 140 3.87 -8.35 7.90
CA VAL A 140 2.94 -8.43 6.75
C VAL A 140 3.24 -7.36 5.70
N ASN A 141 2.82 -7.61 4.48
CA ASN A 141 2.95 -6.61 3.41
C ASN A 141 1.99 -5.44 3.63
N LEU A 142 2.55 -4.24 3.72
CA LEU A 142 1.82 -2.99 3.92
C LEU A 142 1.47 -2.25 2.61
N VAL A 143 1.91 -2.77 1.46
CA VAL A 143 1.61 -2.21 0.13
C VAL A 143 0.44 -2.98 -0.47
N ALA A 144 -0.68 -2.29 -0.62
CA ALA A 144 -1.87 -2.88 -1.24
C ALA A 144 -1.78 -2.85 -2.78
N ASP A 145 -1.27 -1.75 -3.35
CA ASP A 145 -1.26 -1.52 -4.79
C ASP A 145 -0.11 -0.60 -5.19
N ILE A 146 0.75 -1.07 -6.11
CA ILE A 146 1.88 -0.29 -6.62
C ILE A 146 1.49 0.72 -7.70
N SER A 147 0.30 0.61 -8.29
CA SER A 147 -0.20 1.60 -9.25
C SER A 147 -0.35 3.00 -8.64
N THR A 148 -0.41 3.08 -7.32
CA THR A 148 -0.51 4.32 -6.55
C THR A 148 0.82 5.06 -6.37
N TRP A 149 1.93 4.44 -6.74
CA TRP A 149 3.25 5.04 -6.62
C TRP A 149 3.44 6.13 -7.69
N ALA A 150 3.97 7.26 -7.28
CA ALA A 150 4.29 8.34 -8.20
C ALA A 150 5.50 7.97 -9.05
N THR A 151 5.40 8.11 -10.37
CA THR A 151 6.51 7.89 -11.31
C THR A 151 6.98 9.21 -11.90
N THR A 152 8.29 9.33 -12.11
CA THR A 152 8.92 10.51 -12.71
C THR A 152 10.01 10.08 -13.70
N GLY A 153 10.37 10.99 -14.63
CA GLY A 153 11.37 10.69 -15.66
C GLY A 153 10.91 9.59 -16.62
N GLY A 154 11.80 8.71 -16.98
CA GLY A 154 11.51 7.57 -17.87
C GLY A 154 10.92 6.34 -17.19
N VAL A 155 10.23 6.50 -16.07
CA VAL A 155 9.58 5.41 -15.35
C VAL A 155 8.08 5.43 -15.60
N THR A 156 7.53 4.29 -15.97
CA THR A 156 6.08 4.10 -16.17
C THR A 156 5.60 2.88 -15.38
N TYR A 157 4.33 2.88 -15.01
CA TYR A 157 3.66 1.72 -14.46
C TYR A 157 2.84 1.03 -15.55
N SER A 158 3.03 -0.28 -15.69
CA SER A 158 2.26 -1.14 -16.61
C SER A 158 1.18 -1.87 -15.82
N SER A 159 -0.09 -1.54 -16.05
CA SER A 159 -1.22 -2.23 -15.43
C SER A 159 -1.43 -3.65 -15.97
N ALA A 160 -0.98 -3.91 -17.20
CA ALA A 160 -1.11 -5.23 -17.83
C ALA A 160 -0.22 -6.29 -17.15
N THR A 161 0.98 -5.89 -16.69
CA THR A 161 1.97 -6.79 -16.08
C THR A 161 2.16 -6.54 -14.59
N ASN A 162 1.54 -5.49 -14.05
CA ASN A 162 1.72 -5.01 -12.67
C ASN A 162 3.20 -4.73 -12.34
N GLU A 163 3.87 -3.98 -13.21
CA GLU A 163 5.30 -3.72 -13.17
C GLU A 163 5.63 -2.24 -13.33
N PHE A 164 6.70 -1.79 -12.68
CA PHE A 164 7.39 -0.56 -13.08
C PHE A 164 8.39 -0.86 -14.19
N VAL A 165 8.34 -0.06 -15.25
CA VAL A 165 9.25 -0.11 -16.39
C VAL A 165 10.13 1.14 -16.36
N PHE A 166 11.43 0.95 -16.27
CA PHE A 166 12.46 1.99 -16.21
C PHE A 166 13.18 2.06 -17.57
N ALA A 167 12.60 2.80 -18.52
CA ALA A 167 13.19 2.96 -19.85
C ALA A 167 14.36 3.98 -19.86
N SER A 168 14.43 4.88 -18.89
CA SER A 168 15.52 5.83 -18.69
C SER A 168 15.59 6.26 -17.22
N ALA A 169 16.41 7.29 -16.94
CA ALA A 169 16.53 7.87 -15.60
C ALA A 169 15.17 8.32 -15.05
N GLY A 170 14.86 7.94 -13.83
CA GLY A 170 13.62 8.32 -13.17
C GLY A 170 13.41 7.60 -11.85
N ASN A 171 12.26 7.85 -11.24
CA ASN A 171 11.92 7.30 -9.94
C ASN A 171 10.52 6.71 -9.93
N ALA A 172 10.33 5.64 -9.15
CA ALA A 172 9.04 5.22 -8.61
C ALA A 172 9.05 5.50 -7.10
N THR A 173 8.16 6.36 -6.63
CA THR A 173 8.09 6.82 -5.24
C THR A 173 6.80 6.33 -4.61
N SER A 174 6.91 5.60 -3.49
CA SER A 174 5.72 5.14 -2.77
C SER A 174 4.96 6.32 -2.15
N PRO A 175 3.66 6.18 -1.90
CA PRO A 175 2.99 7.01 -0.91
C PRO A 175 3.63 6.82 0.47
N LEU A 176 3.22 7.62 1.45
CA LEU A 176 3.59 7.37 2.85
C LEU A 176 2.96 6.07 3.34
N ILE A 177 3.79 5.16 3.81
CA ILE A 177 3.38 3.87 4.36
C ILE A 177 3.52 3.95 5.88
N ARG A 178 2.43 3.73 6.59
CA ARG A 178 2.44 3.75 8.05
C ARG A 178 3.15 2.52 8.59
N VAL A 179 4.09 2.71 9.50
CA VAL A 179 4.94 1.65 10.08
C VAL A 179 5.01 1.67 11.61
N ASP A 180 4.56 2.75 12.26
CA ASP A 180 4.42 2.90 13.72
C ASP A 180 5.64 2.40 14.52
N GLU A 181 6.73 3.16 14.46
CA GLU A 181 7.97 2.90 15.21
C GLU A 181 8.53 1.47 15.03
N PRO A 182 8.78 1.01 13.81
CA PRO A 182 9.37 -0.30 13.58
C PRO A 182 10.84 -0.31 13.98
N THR A 183 11.38 -1.48 14.27
CA THR A 183 12.83 -1.64 14.37
C THR A 183 13.51 -1.54 13.00
N SER A 184 12.81 -1.93 11.96
CA SER A 184 13.22 -1.76 10.57
C SER A 184 12.03 -1.78 9.61
N ALA A 185 12.19 -1.14 8.45
CA ALA A 185 11.29 -1.29 7.33
C ALA A 185 12.02 -1.97 6.17
N VAL A 186 11.40 -2.98 5.59
CA VAL A 186 11.98 -3.84 4.55
C VAL A 186 11.19 -3.71 3.27
N LEU A 187 11.85 -3.23 2.21
CA LEU A 187 11.33 -3.27 0.84
C LEU A 187 11.88 -4.53 0.15
N LYS A 188 10.98 -5.35 -0.38
CA LYS A 188 11.34 -6.48 -1.25
C LYS A 188 10.73 -6.27 -2.62
N VAL A 189 11.49 -6.55 -3.67
CA VAL A 189 11.05 -6.46 -5.06
C VAL A 189 11.66 -7.60 -5.86
N GLU A 190 11.02 -7.96 -6.95
CA GLU A 190 11.66 -8.72 -8.02
C GLU A 190 12.06 -7.76 -9.14
N SER A 191 13.29 -7.87 -9.59
CA SER A 191 13.86 -7.03 -10.66
C SER A 191 14.48 -7.85 -11.77
N ILE A 192 14.37 -7.36 -13.00
CA ILE A 192 15.00 -7.92 -14.18
C ILE A 192 15.55 -6.81 -15.08
N VAL A 193 16.68 -7.07 -15.73
CA VAL A 193 17.19 -6.27 -16.84
C VAL A 193 16.89 -7.03 -18.13
N THR A 194 16.12 -6.43 -19.03
CA THR A 194 15.70 -7.11 -20.26
C THR A 194 16.68 -6.90 -21.40
N THR A 195 17.48 -5.84 -21.36
CA THR A 195 18.45 -5.52 -22.41
C THR A 195 19.84 -5.33 -21.80
N ALA A 196 20.81 -6.16 -22.18
CA ALA A 196 22.20 -6.00 -21.80
C ALA A 196 22.82 -4.86 -22.61
N SER A 197 23.31 -3.81 -21.92
CA SER A 197 24.24 -2.88 -22.55
C SER A 197 25.67 -3.44 -22.40
N PRO A 198 26.50 -3.37 -23.43
CA PRO A 198 27.91 -3.81 -23.35
C PRO A 198 28.74 -2.98 -22.35
N TYR A 199 28.19 -1.90 -21.83
CA TYR A 199 28.81 -1.00 -20.86
C TYR A 199 28.28 -1.20 -19.44
N HIS A 200 27.79 -2.37 -19.08
CA HIS A 200 27.35 -2.67 -17.71
C HIS A 200 28.52 -2.52 -16.74
N THR A 201 28.66 -1.34 -16.17
CA THR A 201 29.49 -1.16 -14.99
C THR A 201 28.72 -1.69 -13.76
N PRO A 202 29.42 -2.14 -12.70
CA PRO A 202 28.78 -2.58 -11.46
C PRO A 202 27.79 -1.58 -10.84
N ASN A 203 27.83 -0.33 -11.30
CA ASN A 203 27.02 0.79 -10.79
C ASN A 203 25.80 1.13 -11.67
N SER A 204 25.55 0.40 -12.76
CA SER A 204 24.35 0.60 -13.59
C SER A 204 23.22 -0.27 -13.05
N GLY A 205 22.30 0.32 -12.33
CA GLY A 205 21.22 -0.45 -11.73
C GLY A 205 20.11 0.39 -11.17
N VAL A 206 19.17 -0.30 -10.59
CA VAL A 206 18.10 0.29 -9.80
C VAL A 206 18.58 0.49 -8.37
N TYR A 207 18.40 1.69 -7.84
CA TYR A 207 18.77 2.06 -6.49
C TYR A 207 17.54 2.17 -5.62
N PHE A 208 17.68 1.79 -4.35
CA PHE A 208 16.62 1.92 -3.36
C PHE A 208 17.01 2.97 -2.32
N SER A 209 16.07 3.82 -1.95
CA SER A 209 16.22 4.73 -0.83
C SER A 209 14.93 4.79 -0.02
N SER A 210 15.04 5.14 1.25
CA SER A 210 13.90 5.33 2.14
C SER A 210 13.99 6.67 2.83
N ARG A 211 12.84 7.24 3.15
CA ARG A 211 12.68 8.44 3.98
C ARG A 211 11.75 8.12 5.11
N TYR A 212 12.09 8.53 6.30
CA TYR A 212 11.28 8.34 7.50
C TYR A 212 10.67 9.65 7.93
N TYR A 213 9.43 9.58 8.43
CA TYR A 213 8.68 10.73 8.87
C TYR A 213 8.03 10.46 10.21
N GLY A 214 7.83 11.53 11.00
CA GLY A 214 7.06 11.51 12.24
C GLY A 214 5.56 11.38 12.01
N ALA A 215 4.80 11.58 13.08
CA ALA A 215 3.35 11.43 13.07
C ALA A 215 2.62 12.42 12.13
N ASP A 216 3.23 13.57 11.84
CA ASP A 216 2.69 14.57 10.92
C ASP A 216 2.89 14.23 9.44
N GLY A 217 3.67 13.18 9.13
CA GLY A 217 4.00 12.76 7.77
C GLY A 217 4.86 13.75 6.99
N THR A 218 5.31 14.85 7.59
CA THR A 218 6.10 15.90 6.93
C THR A 218 7.45 16.12 7.56
N THR A 219 7.51 16.07 8.90
CA THR A 219 8.76 16.24 9.64
C THR A 219 9.61 14.99 9.49
N PRO A 220 10.84 15.08 8.94
CA PRO A 220 11.75 13.94 8.92
C PRO A 220 12.01 13.46 10.36
N ALA A 221 11.83 12.17 10.61
CA ALA A 221 12.20 11.60 11.90
C ALA A 221 13.70 11.75 12.12
N THR A 222 14.12 11.98 13.36
CA THR A 222 15.52 12.27 13.74
C THR A 222 16.50 11.16 13.32
N ASN A 223 16.01 9.96 13.09
CA ASN A 223 16.75 8.83 12.51
C ASN A 223 16.51 8.65 11.01
N SER A 224 15.92 9.65 10.33
CA SER A 224 15.88 9.60 8.88
C SER A 224 17.30 9.65 8.38
N ILE A 225 17.90 8.51 8.20
CA ILE A 225 19.14 8.39 7.47
C ILE A 225 18.79 8.86 6.06
N GLY A 226 18.92 10.19 5.91
CA GLY A 226 18.83 10.79 4.62
C GLY A 226 19.78 10.01 3.73
N TYR A 227 19.23 9.48 2.65
CA TYR A 227 20.02 9.04 1.54
C TYR A 227 21.21 8.15 1.92
N THR A 228 21.03 6.97 2.40
CA THR A 228 22.04 5.94 2.16
C THR A 228 21.91 5.51 0.69
N GLY A 229 22.27 6.43 -0.19
CA GLY A 229 22.53 6.14 -1.57
C GLY A 229 23.82 5.34 -1.69
N ASN A 230 23.78 4.12 -1.27
CA ASN A 230 24.62 3.03 -1.65
C ASN A 230 23.85 1.74 -1.35
N GLY A 231 22.64 1.63 -1.87
CA GLY A 231 22.16 0.31 -2.21
C GLY A 231 23.22 -0.23 -3.15
N ASN A 232 23.97 -1.24 -2.71
CA ASN A 232 24.87 -1.94 -3.59
C ASN A 232 24.17 -2.10 -4.92
N ALA A 233 24.70 -1.46 -5.96
CA ALA A 233 24.34 -1.75 -7.33
C ALA A 233 24.76 -3.21 -7.55
N GLN A 234 23.92 -4.13 -7.10
CA GLN A 234 24.17 -5.53 -7.36
C GLN A 234 23.95 -5.68 -8.86
N SER A 235 24.95 -6.24 -9.52
CA SER A 235 24.84 -6.61 -10.92
C SER A 235 23.55 -7.39 -11.11
N ILE A 236 22.61 -6.82 -11.88
CA ILE A 236 21.35 -7.47 -12.16
C ILE A 236 21.63 -8.50 -13.25
N PRO A 237 21.38 -9.80 -13.04
CA PRO A 237 21.49 -10.78 -14.10
C PRO A 237 20.57 -10.39 -15.26
N VAL A 238 21.10 -10.43 -16.46
CA VAL A 238 20.31 -10.22 -17.67
C VAL A 238 19.41 -11.42 -17.86
N SER A 239 18.14 -11.18 -18.17
CA SER A 239 17.14 -12.18 -18.56
C SER A 239 16.58 -13.09 -17.45
N SER A 240 16.84 -12.83 -16.17
CA SER A 240 16.20 -13.56 -15.06
C SER A 240 15.69 -12.65 -13.96
N TRP A 241 14.50 -12.95 -13.43
CA TRP A 241 13.95 -12.25 -12.27
C TRP A 241 14.75 -12.58 -11.02
N THR A 242 15.17 -11.55 -10.30
CA THR A 242 15.97 -11.70 -9.06
C THR A 242 15.28 -10.93 -7.94
N THR A 243 15.08 -11.60 -6.80
CA THR A 243 14.55 -10.95 -5.60
C THR A 243 15.63 -10.05 -4.98
N ARG A 244 15.25 -8.81 -4.69
CA ARG A 244 16.06 -7.83 -3.98
C ARG A 244 15.38 -7.40 -2.71
N THR A 245 16.19 -7.20 -1.69
CA THR A 245 15.73 -6.79 -0.37
C THR A 245 16.51 -5.56 0.05
N TRP A 246 15.78 -4.51 0.40
CA TRP A 246 16.30 -3.31 1.02
C TRP A 246 15.79 -3.22 2.45
N ASN A 247 16.68 -3.34 3.42
CA ASN A 247 16.37 -3.27 4.84
C ASN A 247 16.95 -1.98 5.41
N THR A 248 16.09 -1.13 5.97
CA THR A 248 16.52 0.11 6.60
C THR A 248 16.17 0.08 8.08
N PRO A 249 17.13 0.31 8.97
CA PRO A 249 16.86 0.49 10.39
C PRO A 249 15.92 1.67 10.57
N ALA A 250 15.00 1.55 11.51
CA ALA A 250 14.12 2.60 11.96
C ALA A 250 14.15 2.63 13.49
N GLY A 251 13.47 3.57 14.11
CA GLY A 251 13.51 3.70 15.55
C GLY A 251 12.39 4.59 16.08
N PRO A 252 12.52 5.03 17.34
CA PRO A 252 11.50 5.85 17.99
C PRO A 252 11.18 7.11 17.18
N GLY A 253 9.90 7.48 17.15
CA GLY A 253 9.40 8.65 16.42
C GLY A 253 9.15 8.43 14.93
N VAL A 254 9.50 7.28 14.36
CA VAL A 254 9.18 6.93 12.98
C VAL A 254 7.77 6.37 12.90
N VAL A 255 6.86 7.11 12.29
CA VAL A 255 5.47 6.66 12.08
C VAL A 255 5.23 6.27 10.63
N TYR A 256 5.90 6.94 9.69
CA TYR A 256 5.76 6.64 8.25
C TYR A 256 7.11 6.41 7.60
N VAL A 257 7.10 5.58 6.55
CA VAL A 257 8.21 5.41 5.62
C VAL A 257 7.75 5.69 4.19
N GLN A 258 8.62 6.29 3.41
CA GLN A 258 8.47 6.43 1.97
C GLN A 258 9.66 5.78 1.28
N PHE A 259 9.40 4.85 0.35
CA PHE A 259 10.44 4.24 -0.46
C PHE A 259 10.53 4.92 -1.82
N VAL A 260 11.74 5.03 -2.33
CA VAL A 260 12.01 5.53 -3.67
C VAL A 260 12.89 4.52 -4.39
N ILE A 261 12.40 4.01 -5.50
CA ILE A 261 13.14 3.18 -6.43
C ILE A 261 13.61 4.07 -7.57
N LYS A 262 14.90 4.15 -7.78
CA LYS A 262 15.53 5.05 -8.76
C LYS A 262 16.31 4.26 -9.81
N SER A 263 16.30 4.73 -11.05
CA SER A 263 17.30 4.33 -12.04
C SER A 263 18.35 5.43 -12.22
N SER A 264 19.62 5.02 -12.38
CA SER A 264 20.72 5.98 -12.60
C SER A 264 20.67 6.60 -13.98
N PRO A 265 21.03 7.92 -14.11
CA PRO A 265 21.02 8.62 -15.39
C PRO A 265 22.17 8.28 -16.32
N SER A 266 23.16 7.53 -15.89
CA SER A 266 24.39 7.34 -16.69
C SER A 266 24.18 6.36 -17.85
N ASN A 267 23.92 6.91 -19.02
CA ASN A 267 24.18 6.39 -20.40
C ASN A 267 23.59 5.04 -20.82
N TYR A 268 22.52 4.52 -20.19
CA TYR A 268 22.04 3.17 -20.51
C TYR A 268 20.58 3.14 -20.92
N THR A 269 20.38 2.70 -22.14
CA THR A 269 19.11 2.21 -22.68
C THR A 269 18.86 0.76 -22.21
N SER A 270 18.78 0.52 -20.90
CA SER A 270 18.40 -0.76 -20.38
C SER A 270 16.98 -0.68 -19.84
N ASP A 271 16.11 -1.51 -20.36
CA ASP A 271 14.74 -1.65 -19.88
C ASP A 271 14.78 -2.50 -18.59
N ASN A 272 14.81 -1.81 -17.44
CA ASN A 272 14.73 -2.45 -16.15
C ASN A 272 13.25 -2.56 -15.74
N ARG A 273 12.84 -3.72 -15.26
CA ARG A 273 11.49 -3.94 -14.78
C ARG A 273 11.49 -4.38 -13.32
N ILE A 274 10.49 -3.92 -12.58
CA ILE A 274 10.29 -4.25 -11.17
C ILE A 274 8.85 -4.65 -10.94
N ARG A 275 8.67 -5.78 -10.25
CA ARG A 275 7.37 -6.32 -9.85
C ARG A 275 7.42 -6.88 -8.42
N SER A 276 6.30 -7.44 -7.98
CA SER A 276 6.20 -8.13 -6.67
C SER A 276 6.67 -7.26 -5.50
N VAL A 277 6.33 -5.95 -5.56
CA VAL A 277 6.80 -4.99 -4.55
C VAL A 277 6.07 -5.24 -3.25
N THR A 278 6.81 -5.47 -2.18
CA THR A 278 6.29 -5.61 -0.81
C THR A 278 7.05 -4.72 0.15
N VAL A 279 6.35 -4.15 1.13
CA VAL A 279 6.94 -3.42 2.24
C VAL A 279 6.48 -4.06 3.53
N VAL A 280 7.42 -4.38 4.40
CA VAL A 280 7.18 -5.04 5.69
C VAL A 280 7.81 -4.21 6.78
N ALA A 281 7.07 -3.93 7.86
CA ALA A 281 7.59 -3.36 9.10
C ALA A 281 7.91 -4.50 10.09
N ASN A 282 9.08 -4.46 10.72
CA ASN A 282 9.52 -5.45 11.72
C ASN A 282 9.57 -4.85 13.13
#